data_5665367d8a2c44779ceb8a125e3589f9
#
_entry.id   5665367d8a2c44779ceb8a125e3589f9
#
_cell.length_a   1.000
_cell.length_b   1.000
_cell.length_c   1.000
_cell.angle_alpha   90.00
_cell.angle_beta   90.00
_cell.angle_gamma   90.00
#
_symmetry.space_group_name_H-M   'P 1'
#
loop_
_entity.id
_entity.type
_entity.pdbx_description
1 polymer ?
#
loop_
_entity_poly.entity_id
_entity_poly.type
_entity_poly.pdbx_seq_one_letter_code
_entity_poly.pdbx_strand_id
1 'polypeptide(L)'
;WVEPHWFASTEELYTLAPSAEIGWFDLYDKADMAEAVRRATKLRWLNSIYAGVDGMPLDVLEARGVTFTNGAGINAITIAEYVVMAMLTIAKGYAQVVRAQDRHEWLKSPPGRAELFESRALIIGYGAIGRLVEERLHAFGVGVTVVRRTPGGDHLGPDQWRERLGDFDWVILALPAT
;
A
#
# COMPACT_ATOMS: atom_id res chain seq x y z
N TRP A 1 7.98 33.00 -4.11
CA TRP A 1 9.27 32.32 -4.18
C TRP A 1 9.36 31.37 -2.98
N VAL A 2 9.91 30.15 -3.19
CA VAL A 2 10.24 29.19 -2.13
C VAL A 2 11.77 29.13 -2.07
N GLU A 3 12.33 29.27 -0.87
CA GLU A 3 13.75 29.08 -0.61
C GLU A 3 13.96 27.67 -0.06
N PRO A 4 14.55 26.74 -0.84
CA PRO A 4 14.73 25.37 -0.38
C PRO A 4 15.95 25.26 0.54
N HIS A 5 15.76 24.59 1.68
CA HIS A 5 16.82 24.17 2.58
C HIS A 5 16.85 22.65 2.61
N TRP A 6 18.01 22.08 2.38
CA TRP A 6 18.22 20.63 2.37
C TRP A 6 18.87 20.20 3.68
N PHE A 7 18.55 19.01 4.13
CA PHE A 7 19.19 18.39 5.29
C PHE A 7 19.70 17.00 4.91
N ALA A 8 20.83 16.59 5.52
CA ALA A 8 21.46 15.28 5.32
C ALA A 8 21.46 14.45 6.62
N SER A 9 21.06 15.06 7.76
CA SER A 9 20.97 14.38 9.05
C SER A 9 19.73 14.82 9.82
N THR A 10 19.35 14.04 10.83
CA THR A 10 18.25 14.36 11.75
C THR A 10 18.54 15.65 12.54
N GLU A 11 19.79 15.88 12.94
CA GLU A 11 20.23 17.07 13.67
C GLU A 11 20.07 18.33 12.83
N GLU A 12 20.43 18.26 11.54
CA GLU A 12 20.23 19.38 10.61
C GLU A 12 18.75 19.67 10.42
N LEU A 13 17.93 18.62 10.24
CA LEU A 13 16.49 18.78 10.15
C LEU A 13 15.92 19.46 11.41
N TYR A 14 16.33 19.04 12.59
CA TYR A 14 15.87 19.64 13.85
C TYR A 14 16.28 21.11 13.99
N THR A 15 17.39 21.50 13.40
CA THR A 15 17.85 22.89 13.37
C THR A 15 17.03 23.74 12.40
N LEU A 16 16.66 23.21 11.25
CA LEU A 16 15.91 23.90 10.20
C LEU A 16 14.40 23.93 10.46
N ALA A 17 13.85 22.87 11.07
CA ALA A 17 12.41 22.68 11.25
C ALA A 17 11.68 23.88 11.88
N PRO A 18 12.19 24.57 12.92
CA PRO A 18 11.49 25.69 13.55
C PRO A 18 11.20 26.87 12.61
N SER A 19 11.96 27.02 11.54
CA SER A 19 11.80 28.10 10.55
C SER A 19 10.99 27.70 9.32
N ALA A 20 10.74 26.41 9.12
CA ALA A 20 10.09 25.88 7.94
C ALA A 20 8.61 26.23 7.89
N GLU A 21 8.15 26.82 6.79
CA GLU A 21 6.72 27.03 6.47
C GLU A 21 6.16 25.88 5.64
N ILE A 22 6.99 25.25 4.82
CA ILE A 22 6.67 24.06 4.01
C ILE A 22 7.68 23.00 4.40
N GLY A 23 7.20 21.78 4.69
CA GLY A 23 8.03 20.67 5.10
C GLY A 23 7.88 19.44 4.21
N TRP A 24 9.02 18.78 4.01
CA TRP A 24 9.10 17.43 3.49
C TRP A 24 10.13 16.69 4.34
N PHE A 25 9.65 16.07 5.43
CA PHE A 25 10.47 15.55 6.54
C PHE A 25 10.48 14.02 6.55
N ASP A 26 10.50 13.39 5.38
CA ASP A 26 10.49 11.94 5.27
C ASP A 26 11.81 11.35 5.79
N LEU A 27 11.78 10.90 7.03
CA LEU A 27 12.83 10.14 7.69
C LEU A 27 12.41 8.67 7.78
N TYR A 28 13.41 7.79 7.83
CA TYR A 28 13.16 6.37 8.04
C TYR A 28 12.63 6.09 9.45
N ASP A 29 13.16 6.81 10.46
CA ASP A 29 12.66 6.74 11.82
C ASP A 29 11.42 7.62 12.00
N LYS A 30 10.31 7.00 12.36
CA LYS A 30 9.03 7.68 12.52
C LYS A 30 8.99 8.59 13.76
N ALA A 31 9.76 8.27 14.81
CA ALA A 31 9.83 9.10 16.00
C ALA A 31 10.58 10.41 15.72
N ASP A 32 11.67 10.34 14.96
CA ASP A 32 12.42 11.51 14.52
C ASP A 32 11.59 12.39 13.58
N MET A 33 10.84 11.78 12.65
CA MET A 33 9.93 12.51 11.77
C MET A 33 8.84 13.25 12.58
N ALA A 34 8.23 12.58 13.56
CA ALA A 34 7.24 13.18 14.42
C ALA A 34 7.82 14.33 15.27
N GLU A 35 9.04 14.19 15.76
CA GLU A 35 9.74 15.23 16.50
C GLU A 35 10.05 16.43 15.61
N ALA A 36 10.50 16.23 14.38
CA ALA A 36 10.71 17.32 13.42
C ALA A 36 9.41 18.13 13.19
N VAL A 37 8.27 17.44 13.03
CA VAL A 37 6.96 18.07 12.90
C VAL A 37 6.61 18.89 14.16
N ARG A 38 6.89 18.38 15.36
CA ARG A 38 6.63 19.11 16.60
C ARG A 38 7.46 20.40 16.70
N ARG A 39 8.72 20.36 16.26
CA ARG A 39 9.64 21.51 16.22
C ARG A 39 9.26 22.54 15.18
N ALA A 40 8.62 22.14 14.09
CA ALA A 40 8.25 23.01 12.97
C ALA A 40 7.04 23.90 13.32
N THR A 41 7.26 24.89 14.18
CA THR A 41 6.19 25.75 14.74
C THR A 41 5.59 26.73 13.73
N LYS A 42 6.28 26.98 12.60
CA LYS A 42 5.81 27.86 11.52
C LYS A 42 5.21 27.09 10.34
N LEU A 43 5.12 25.77 10.47
CA LEU A 43 4.68 24.90 9.39
C LEU A 43 3.23 25.21 8.98
N ARG A 44 3.01 25.34 7.68
CA ARG A 44 1.71 25.59 7.05
C ARG A 44 1.30 24.43 6.15
N TRP A 45 2.28 23.77 5.51
CA TRP A 45 2.08 22.60 4.68
C TRP A 45 3.17 21.57 4.93
N LEU A 46 2.76 20.33 5.18
CA LEU A 46 3.63 19.17 5.26
C LEU A 46 3.27 18.20 4.13
N ASN A 47 4.26 17.79 3.37
CA ASN A 47 4.13 16.70 2.40
C ASN A 47 4.93 15.48 2.84
N SER A 48 4.44 14.28 2.53
CA SER A 48 5.15 13.02 2.69
C SER A 48 5.00 12.14 1.44
N ILE A 49 6.06 11.44 1.03
CA ILE A 49 5.96 10.42 -0.04
C ILE A 49 5.31 9.13 0.44
N TYR A 50 5.26 8.90 1.74
CA TYR A 50 4.63 7.72 2.30
C TYR A 50 3.10 7.81 2.21
N ALA A 51 2.46 6.70 1.82
CA ALA A 51 1.00 6.62 1.83
C ALA A 51 0.43 6.47 3.25
N GLY A 52 1.15 5.74 4.12
CA GLY A 52 0.77 5.54 5.51
C GLY A 52 1.03 6.79 6.35
N VAL A 53 0.14 7.00 7.31
CA VAL A 53 0.23 8.12 8.27
C VAL A 53 0.67 7.67 9.66
N ASP A 54 1.08 6.40 9.78
CA ASP A 54 1.51 5.81 11.05
C ASP A 54 2.74 6.53 11.59
N GLY A 55 2.66 6.98 12.84
CA GLY A 55 3.71 7.76 13.50
C GLY A 55 3.71 9.24 13.16
N MET A 56 2.84 9.71 12.25
CA MET A 56 2.65 11.13 12.01
C MET A 56 1.82 11.75 13.16
N PRO A 57 2.25 12.87 13.78
CA PRO A 57 1.52 13.52 14.85
C PRO A 57 0.34 14.34 14.27
N LEU A 58 -0.71 13.64 13.84
CA LEU A 58 -1.87 14.24 13.17
C LEU A 58 -2.60 15.23 14.07
N ASP A 59 -2.67 14.97 15.38
CA ASP A 59 -3.22 15.84 16.39
C ASP A 59 -2.51 17.21 16.44
N VAL A 60 -1.19 17.19 16.33
CA VAL A 60 -0.38 18.43 16.29
C VAL A 60 -0.61 19.20 15.00
N LEU A 61 -0.66 18.50 13.86
CA LEU A 61 -0.92 19.11 12.55
C LEU A 61 -2.31 19.76 12.52
N GLU A 62 -3.33 19.05 12.99
CA GLU A 62 -4.72 19.54 13.07
C GLU A 62 -4.82 20.76 13.98
N ALA A 63 -4.29 20.68 15.21
CA ALA A 63 -4.33 21.77 16.18
C ALA A 63 -3.66 23.04 15.68
N ARG A 64 -2.66 22.92 14.79
CA ARG A 64 -1.95 24.07 14.18
C ARG A 64 -2.53 24.51 12.83
N GLY A 65 -3.55 23.82 12.30
CA GLY A 65 -4.12 24.11 10.99
C GLY A 65 -3.17 23.84 9.82
N VAL A 66 -2.24 22.89 9.98
CA VAL A 66 -1.26 22.52 8.95
C VAL A 66 -1.94 21.66 7.89
N THR A 67 -1.83 22.04 6.63
CA THR A 67 -2.25 21.18 5.51
C THR A 67 -1.29 20.00 5.41
N PHE A 68 -1.81 18.77 5.47
CA PHE A 68 -1.01 17.56 5.28
C PHE A 68 -1.42 16.85 3.99
N THR A 69 -0.43 16.53 3.16
CA THR A 69 -0.58 15.73 1.95
C THR A 69 0.37 14.52 2.00
N ASN A 70 -0.08 13.39 1.49
CA ASN A 70 0.70 12.15 1.51
C ASN A 70 0.77 11.48 0.13
N GLY A 71 1.61 10.45 0.02
CA GLY A 71 1.83 9.69 -1.20
C GLY A 71 0.78 8.61 -1.49
N ALA A 72 -0.45 8.75 -0.99
CA ALA A 72 -1.51 7.78 -1.26
C ALA A 72 -1.77 7.65 -2.77
N GLY A 73 -1.66 6.42 -3.29
CA GLY A 73 -1.87 6.12 -4.69
C GLY A 73 -0.62 6.15 -5.57
N ILE A 74 0.48 6.77 -5.17
CA ILE A 74 1.72 6.85 -5.97
C ILE A 74 2.19 5.46 -6.44
N ASN A 75 2.19 4.47 -5.55
CA ASN A 75 2.64 3.11 -5.83
C ASN A 75 1.49 2.14 -6.18
N ALA A 76 0.28 2.63 -6.42
CA ALA A 76 -0.88 1.76 -6.55
C ALA A 76 -0.80 0.84 -7.78
N ILE A 77 -0.27 1.34 -8.90
CA ILE A 77 -0.07 0.54 -10.13
C ILE A 77 0.94 -0.58 -9.86
N THR A 78 2.11 -0.23 -9.36
CA THR A 78 3.20 -1.19 -9.07
C THR A 78 2.75 -2.28 -8.09
N ILE A 79 2.02 -1.89 -7.03
CA ILE A 79 1.52 -2.86 -6.04
C ILE A 79 0.46 -3.77 -6.67
N ALA A 80 -0.45 -3.24 -7.48
CA ALA A 80 -1.47 -4.05 -8.14
C ALA A 80 -0.86 -5.06 -9.12
N GLU A 81 0.18 -4.69 -9.86
CA GLU A 81 0.94 -5.60 -10.72
C GLU A 81 1.65 -6.68 -9.91
N TYR A 82 2.24 -6.30 -8.77
CA TYR A 82 2.89 -7.25 -7.87
C TYR A 82 1.90 -8.29 -7.32
N VAL A 83 0.67 -7.89 -6.98
CA VAL A 83 -0.38 -8.82 -6.52
C VAL A 83 -0.68 -9.86 -7.60
N VAL A 84 -0.90 -9.44 -8.86
CA VAL A 84 -1.17 -10.35 -9.97
C VAL A 84 0.02 -11.27 -10.22
N MET A 85 1.24 -10.73 -10.22
CA MET A 85 2.47 -11.51 -10.36
C MET A 85 2.57 -12.59 -9.26
N ALA A 86 2.29 -12.24 -8.01
CA ALA A 86 2.34 -13.16 -6.89
C ALA A 86 1.30 -14.29 -7.04
N MET A 87 0.06 -13.95 -7.41
CA MET A 87 -0.99 -14.94 -7.68
C MET A 87 -0.60 -15.92 -8.80
N LEU A 88 -0.08 -15.41 -9.92
CA LEU A 88 0.41 -16.21 -11.02
C LEU A 88 1.61 -17.09 -10.60
N THR A 89 2.53 -16.55 -9.84
CA THR A 89 3.69 -17.26 -9.29
C THR A 89 3.26 -18.47 -8.46
N ILE A 90 2.25 -18.30 -7.61
CA ILE A 90 1.68 -19.38 -6.78
C ILE A 90 0.93 -20.38 -7.65
N ALA A 91 0.00 -19.91 -8.48
CA ALA A 91 -0.85 -20.76 -9.31
C ALA A 91 -0.05 -21.66 -10.26
N LYS A 92 1.02 -21.13 -10.82
CA LYS A 92 1.87 -21.85 -11.79
C LYS A 92 3.08 -22.56 -11.15
N GLY A 93 3.27 -22.44 -9.85
CA GLY A 93 4.42 -23.04 -9.14
C GLY A 93 5.76 -22.49 -9.65
N TYR A 94 5.80 -21.21 -10.06
CA TYR A 94 6.95 -20.62 -10.76
C TYR A 94 8.25 -20.69 -9.97
N ALA A 95 8.19 -20.61 -8.64
CA ALA A 95 9.37 -20.77 -7.79
C ALA A 95 10.06 -22.14 -7.96
N GLN A 96 9.29 -23.19 -8.26
CA GLN A 96 9.85 -24.53 -8.53
C GLN A 96 10.50 -24.57 -9.92
N VAL A 97 9.93 -23.87 -10.91
CA VAL A 97 10.52 -23.74 -12.24
C VAL A 97 11.89 -23.07 -12.17
N VAL A 98 12.00 -21.95 -11.45
CA VAL A 98 13.27 -21.23 -11.26
C VAL A 98 14.32 -22.13 -10.59
N ARG A 99 13.95 -22.82 -9.50
CA ARG A 99 14.88 -23.73 -8.81
C ARG A 99 15.33 -24.91 -9.68
N ALA A 100 14.47 -25.42 -10.56
CA ALA A 100 14.85 -26.46 -11.51
C ALA A 100 15.79 -25.90 -12.59
N GLN A 101 15.56 -24.68 -13.08
CA GLN A 101 16.44 -23.99 -14.01
C GLN A 101 17.84 -23.81 -13.41
N ASP A 102 17.95 -23.39 -12.13
CA ASP A 102 19.24 -23.22 -11.45
C ASP A 102 20.05 -24.53 -11.37
N ARG A 103 19.35 -25.67 -11.33
CA ARG A 103 19.95 -27.02 -11.34
C ARG A 103 20.10 -27.63 -12.73
N HIS A 104 19.78 -26.89 -13.80
CA HIS A 104 19.72 -27.37 -15.18
C HIS A 104 18.79 -28.59 -15.38
N GLU A 105 17.70 -28.64 -14.63
CA GLU A 105 16.70 -29.71 -14.66
C GLU A 105 15.50 -29.31 -15.50
N TRP A 106 15.07 -30.19 -16.41
CA TRP A 106 13.81 -30.04 -17.13
C TRP A 106 12.68 -30.75 -16.39
N LEU A 107 11.68 -29.97 -15.95
CA LEU A 107 10.49 -30.51 -15.31
C LEU A 107 9.59 -31.18 -16.34
N LYS A 108 9.34 -32.49 -16.18
CA LYS A 108 8.47 -33.27 -17.10
C LYS A 108 6.99 -32.89 -17.01
N SER A 109 6.59 -32.26 -15.90
CA SER A 109 5.23 -31.80 -15.66
C SER A 109 5.26 -30.40 -15.03
N PRO A 110 4.29 -29.53 -15.34
CA PRO A 110 4.20 -28.21 -14.72
C PRO A 110 3.98 -28.37 -13.20
N PRO A 111 4.75 -27.67 -12.35
CA PRO A 111 4.65 -27.81 -10.90
C PRO A 111 3.38 -27.20 -10.31
N GLY A 112 2.81 -26.19 -10.96
CA GLY A 112 1.54 -25.56 -10.62
C GLY A 112 0.54 -25.71 -11.74
N ARG A 113 -0.68 -26.18 -11.41
CA ARG A 113 -1.75 -26.46 -12.38
C ARG A 113 -2.99 -25.61 -12.16
N ALA A 114 -2.98 -24.71 -11.16
CA ALA A 114 -4.11 -23.84 -10.93
C ALA A 114 -4.20 -22.75 -12.02
N GLU A 115 -5.42 -22.41 -12.36
CA GLU A 115 -5.76 -21.29 -13.25
C GLU A 115 -6.27 -20.14 -12.38
N LEU A 116 -6.06 -18.89 -12.84
CA LEU A 116 -6.77 -17.75 -12.27
C LEU A 116 -8.18 -17.65 -12.84
N PHE A 117 -8.36 -18.07 -14.07
CA PHE A 117 -9.65 -18.11 -14.75
C PHE A 117 -10.68 -18.90 -13.92
N GLU A 118 -11.88 -18.32 -13.76
CA GLU A 118 -12.99 -18.86 -12.94
C GLU A 118 -12.69 -19.02 -11.45
N SER A 119 -11.51 -18.59 -10.96
CA SER A 119 -11.26 -18.52 -9.52
C SER A 119 -11.96 -17.33 -8.87
N ARG A 120 -12.08 -17.34 -7.55
CA ARG A 120 -12.76 -16.31 -6.77
C ARG A 120 -11.79 -15.61 -5.84
N ALA A 121 -11.77 -14.27 -5.88
CA ALA A 121 -10.93 -13.42 -5.05
C ALA A 121 -11.75 -12.52 -4.14
N LEU A 122 -11.33 -12.42 -2.88
CA LEU A 122 -11.82 -11.45 -1.92
C LEU A 122 -10.79 -10.34 -1.77
N ILE A 123 -11.17 -9.09 -2.07
CA ILE A 123 -10.34 -7.91 -1.85
C ILE A 123 -10.85 -7.17 -0.61
N ILE A 124 -10.04 -7.13 0.44
CA ILE A 124 -10.36 -6.40 1.66
C ILE A 124 -9.66 -5.05 1.62
N GLY A 125 -10.44 -3.99 1.39
CA GLY A 125 -9.98 -2.63 1.15
C GLY A 125 -10.13 -2.20 -0.32
N TYR A 126 -10.85 -1.10 -0.55
CA TYR A 126 -11.19 -0.63 -1.90
C TYR A 126 -10.73 0.81 -2.14
N GLY A 127 -9.44 1.04 -1.85
CA GLY A 127 -8.71 2.26 -2.19
C GLY A 127 -8.12 2.21 -3.61
N ALA A 128 -7.09 3.01 -3.86
CA ALA A 128 -6.40 3.05 -5.15
C ALA A 128 -5.85 1.67 -5.57
N ILE A 129 -5.24 0.93 -4.64
CA ILE A 129 -4.69 -0.40 -4.91
C ILE A 129 -5.81 -1.40 -5.21
N GLY A 130 -6.82 -1.51 -4.32
CA GLY A 130 -7.89 -2.51 -4.45
C GLY A 130 -8.64 -2.39 -5.78
N ARG A 131 -8.92 -1.17 -6.25
CA ARG A 131 -9.57 -0.93 -7.54
C ARG A 131 -8.72 -1.40 -8.73
N LEU A 132 -7.42 -1.11 -8.71
CA LEU A 132 -6.52 -1.53 -9.76
C LEU A 132 -6.28 -3.05 -9.76
N VAL A 133 -6.32 -3.70 -8.60
CA VAL A 133 -6.25 -5.15 -8.49
C VAL A 133 -7.52 -5.77 -9.08
N GLU A 134 -8.70 -5.30 -8.72
CA GLU A 134 -9.98 -5.77 -9.26
C GLU A 134 -10.00 -5.69 -10.80
N GLU A 135 -9.66 -4.52 -11.36
CA GLU A 135 -9.61 -4.32 -12.82
C GLU A 135 -8.72 -5.37 -13.51
N ARG A 136 -7.53 -5.64 -12.95
CA ARG A 136 -6.60 -6.62 -13.51
C ARG A 136 -7.10 -8.05 -13.36
N LEU A 137 -7.68 -8.38 -12.21
CA LEU A 137 -8.22 -9.72 -11.96
C LEU A 137 -9.41 -10.06 -12.87
N HIS A 138 -10.25 -9.09 -13.18
CA HIS A 138 -11.33 -9.26 -14.17
C HIS A 138 -10.79 -9.63 -15.55
N ALA A 139 -9.64 -9.05 -15.97
CA ALA A 139 -9.00 -9.42 -17.24
C ALA A 139 -8.50 -10.87 -17.28
N PHE A 140 -8.26 -11.48 -16.10
CA PHE A 140 -7.94 -12.91 -15.97
C PHE A 140 -9.19 -13.80 -15.78
N GLY A 141 -10.39 -13.25 -15.82
CA GLY A 141 -11.62 -13.99 -15.61
C GLY A 141 -11.85 -14.42 -14.15
N VAL A 142 -11.24 -13.71 -13.19
CA VAL A 142 -11.44 -13.94 -11.75
C VAL A 142 -12.75 -13.28 -11.30
N GLY A 143 -13.58 -14.02 -10.57
CA GLY A 143 -14.73 -13.46 -9.86
C GLY A 143 -14.28 -12.69 -8.62
N VAL A 144 -14.49 -11.38 -8.60
CA VAL A 144 -14.02 -10.53 -7.48
C VAL A 144 -15.17 -10.14 -6.58
N THR A 145 -14.96 -10.27 -5.27
CA THR A 145 -15.81 -9.71 -4.21
C THR A 145 -14.99 -8.70 -3.41
N VAL A 146 -15.56 -7.54 -3.15
CA VAL A 146 -14.88 -6.45 -2.46
C VAL A 146 -15.48 -6.22 -1.08
N VAL A 147 -14.60 -5.98 -0.09
CA VAL A 147 -14.99 -5.52 1.25
C VAL A 147 -14.55 -4.07 1.43
N ARG A 148 -15.46 -3.20 1.86
CA ARG A 148 -15.16 -1.79 2.13
C ARG A 148 -15.91 -1.27 3.36
N ARG A 149 -15.40 -0.19 3.96
CA ARG A 149 -15.98 0.40 5.19
C ARG A 149 -17.43 0.82 5.00
N THR A 150 -17.75 1.46 3.88
CA THR A 150 -19.13 1.86 3.54
C THR A 150 -19.56 1.01 2.35
N PRO A 151 -20.34 -0.06 2.56
CA PRO A 151 -20.80 -0.92 1.49
C PRO A 151 -21.67 -0.16 0.50
N GLY A 152 -21.69 -0.61 -0.76
CA GLY A 152 -22.53 -0.03 -1.80
C GLY A 152 -22.45 -0.90 -3.06
N GLY A 153 -23.57 -1.08 -3.74
CA GLY A 153 -23.70 -2.08 -4.80
C GLY A 153 -23.52 -3.49 -4.24
N ASP A 154 -22.73 -4.30 -4.94
CA ASP A 154 -22.45 -5.71 -4.57
C ASP A 154 -21.29 -5.87 -3.58
N HIS A 155 -20.78 -4.77 -3.01
CA HIS A 155 -19.67 -4.81 -2.06
C HIS A 155 -20.12 -5.19 -0.66
N LEU A 156 -19.30 -5.99 0.02
CA LEU A 156 -19.54 -6.40 1.41
C LEU A 156 -19.10 -5.32 2.42
N GLY A 157 -19.78 -5.30 3.56
CA GLY A 157 -19.35 -4.54 4.72
C GLY A 157 -18.26 -5.25 5.54
N PRO A 158 -17.70 -4.56 6.58
CA PRO A 158 -16.59 -5.08 7.38
C PRO A 158 -16.86 -6.40 8.08
N ASP A 159 -18.11 -6.71 8.39
CA ASP A 159 -18.49 -7.89 9.17
C ASP A 159 -19.11 -9.03 8.33
N GLN A 160 -19.27 -8.82 7.01
CA GLN A 160 -20.03 -9.73 6.15
C GLN A 160 -19.16 -10.77 5.41
N TRP A 161 -17.87 -10.76 5.58
CA TRP A 161 -16.95 -11.57 4.78
C TRP A 161 -16.32 -12.76 5.52
N ARG A 162 -16.24 -12.70 6.87
CA ARG A 162 -15.53 -13.72 7.65
C ARG A 162 -16.12 -15.11 7.52
N GLU A 163 -17.43 -15.23 7.56
CA GLU A 163 -18.12 -16.51 7.41
C GLU A 163 -18.07 -17.04 5.98
N ARG A 164 -17.73 -16.19 5.03
CA ARG A 164 -17.63 -16.50 3.61
C ARG A 164 -16.20 -16.75 3.12
N LEU A 165 -15.20 -16.74 4.01
CA LEU A 165 -13.80 -16.95 3.63
C LEU A 165 -13.57 -18.23 2.82
N GLY A 166 -14.29 -19.30 3.13
CA GLY A 166 -14.25 -20.56 2.39
C GLY A 166 -14.79 -20.51 0.96
N ASP A 167 -15.47 -19.40 0.57
CA ASP A 167 -15.97 -19.20 -0.78
C ASP A 167 -14.88 -18.72 -1.75
N PHE A 168 -13.72 -18.33 -1.28
CA PHE A 168 -12.68 -17.66 -2.08
C PHE A 168 -11.40 -18.48 -2.17
N ASP A 169 -10.80 -18.50 -3.36
CA ASP A 169 -9.52 -19.12 -3.63
C ASP A 169 -8.35 -18.18 -3.24
N TRP A 170 -8.60 -16.87 -3.26
CA TRP A 170 -7.64 -15.81 -3.01
C TRP A 170 -8.19 -14.76 -2.05
N VAL A 171 -7.35 -14.33 -1.13
CA VAL A 171 -7.65 -13.19 -0.24
C VAL A 171 -6.56 -12.15 -0.37
N ILE A 172 -6.95 -10.93 -0.74
CA ILE A 172 -6.04 -9.80 -0.96
C ILE A 172 -6.34 -8.72 0.07
N LEU A 173 -5.34 -8.37 0.88
CA LEU A 173 -5.43 -7.30 1.87
C LEU A 173 -4.87 -6.01 1.27
N ALA A 174 -5.73 -5.02 1.03
CA ALA A 174 -5.40 -3.72 0.44
C ALA A 174 -5.88 -2.55 1.32
N LEU A 175 -5.73 -2.70 2.63
CA LEU A 175 -6.15 -1.72 3.65
C LEU A 175 -4.97 -1.32 4.53
N PRO A 176 -5.01 -0.15 5.18
CA PRO A 176 -4.00 0.24 6.17
C PRO A 176 -3.98 -0.75 7.35
N ALA A 177 -2.81 -0.92 7.96
CA ALA A 177 -2.67 -1.59 9.25
C ALA A 177 -3.19 -0.63 10.35
N THR A 178 -4.42 -0.81 10.82
CA THR A 178 -5.05 -0.03 11.89
C THR A 178 -5.54 -0.94 12.99
#